data_3120a3ed0cd98796a396a80b046d71f2
#
_entry.id   3120a3ed0cd98796a396a80b046d71f2
#
_cell.length_a   1.000
_cell.length_b   1.000
_cell.length_c   1.000
_cell.angle_alpha   90.00
_cell.angle_beta   90.00
_cell.angle_gamma   90.00
#
_symmetry.space_group_name_H-M   'P 1'
#
loop_
_entity.id
_entity.type
_entity.pdbx_description
1 polymer ?
#
loop_
_entity_poly.entity_id
_entity_poly.type
_entity_poly.pdbx_seq_one_letter_code
_entity_poly.pdbx_strand_id
1 'polypeptide(L)'
;MKVMYKITSLAVAALIAVGLGTSAVQAAGGKHMVMQVSQVNVDPTKEAVYNYYGQKVAKKSVKNLEGTLAVYKSVNEMTPTENTTVEIFQDPGAIKAYNKSKDMRDFQKAMTIGVTTESSQGGTPFYAKEIQVPLYTMGIADTKILSLETYIVGQGQVAKVKESLLQAESKGLSSNGQATPAIASQAGLYATYMATMNESPNTITVARVFVNQSAYNAYVNSPARAALQELIKPLIISQRGQASRLRVSYDKGGLDYQESLKK
;
A
#
# COMPACT_ATOMS: atom_id res chain seq x y z
N MET A 1 -2.38 15.85 48.99
CA MET A 1 -3.40 15.11 48.22
C MET A 1 -2.82 14.85 46.82
N LYS A 2 -2.24 13.67 46.62
CA LYS A 2 -1.62 13.26 45.31
C LYS A 2 -2.71 12.62 44.47
N VAL A 3 -3.13 13.27 43.39
CA VAL A 3 -4.03 12.71 42.40
C VAL A 3 -3.17 11.84 41.46
N MET A 4 -3.25 10.54 41.67
CA MET A 4 -2.68 9.57 40.70
C MET A 4 -3.62 9.46 39.50
N TYR A 5 -3.21 9.99 38.35
CA TYR A 5 -3.85 9.67 37.07
C TYR A 5 -3.51 8.24 36.72
N LYS A 6 -4.49 7.37 36.82
CA LYS A 6 -4.45 6.05 36.16
C LYS A 6 -4.63 6.30 34.66
N ILE A 7 -3.52 6.32 33.92
CA ILE A 7 -3.54 6.21 32.47
C ILE A 7 -3.89 4.75 32.18
N THR A 8 -5.13 4.51 31.82
CA THR A 8 -5.61 3.23 31.34
C THR A 8 -4.96 2.94 29.98
N SER A 9 -4.08 1.98 29.97
CA SER A 9 -3.40 1.42 28.80
C SER A 9 -4.40 0.64 27.91
N LEU A 10 -5.26 1.32 27.19
CA LEU A 10 -6.24 0.68 26.28
C LEU A 10 -6.01 1.00 24.81
N ALA A 11 -4.89 1.64 24.46
CA ALA A 11 -4.73 2.20 23.10
C ALA A 11 -3.92 1.32 22.12
N VAL A 12 -3.34 0.22 22.54
CA VAL A 12 -2.37 -0.52 21.69
C VAL A 12 -2.95 -1.79 21.06
N ALA A 13 -4.07 -2.31 21.56
CA ALA A 13 -4.77 -3.41 20.91
C ALA A 13 -5.45 -3.00 19.59
N ALA A 14 -5.56 -1.68 19.32
CA ALA A 14 -6.17 -1.14 18.11
C ALA A 14 -5.26 -1.16 16.87
N LEU A 15 -3.97 -1.45 17.04
CA LEU A 15 -2.97 -1.28 15.98
C LEU A 15 -3.13 -2.25 14.81
N ILE A 16 -3.91 -3.31 14.95
CA ILE A 16 -4.04 -4.35 13.92
C ILE A 16 -5.48 -4.88 13.81
N ALA A 17 -6.36 -4.45 14.71
CA ALA A 17 -7.77 -4.89 14.69
C ALA A 17 -8.73 -3.86 14.08
N VAL A 18 -8.27 -2.69 13.67
CA VAL A 18 -9.11 -1.63 13.10
C VAL A 18 -9.15 -1.72 11.59
N GLY A 19 -9.62 -2.79 11.10
CA GLY A 19 -10.01 -2.93 9.70
C GLY A 19 -11.33 -3.68 9.58
N LEU A 20 -11.93 -4.03 10.71
CA LEU A 20 -13.23 -4.67 10.75
C LEU A 20 -14.28 -3.69 11.28
N GLY A 21 -14.35 -2.49 10.73
CA GLY A 21 -15.63 -1.84 10.58
C GLY A 21 -16.48 -2.83 9.79
N THR A 22 -17.43 -3.46 10.44
CA THR A 22 -18.39 -4.37 9.83
C THR A 22 -19.37 -3.60 8.95
N SER A 23 -18.88 -3.00 7.89
CA SER A 23 -19.65 -2.84 6.69
C SER A 23 -19.64 -4.23 6.08
N ALA A 24 -20.68 -4.99 6.36
CA ALA A 24 -20.97 -6.23 5.66
C ALA A 24 -21.11 -5.92 4.16
N VAL A 25 -20.00 -5.83 3.46
CA VAL A 25 -19.99 -6.09 2.03
C VAL A 25 -20.16 -7.60 1.93
N GLN A 26 -21.39 -8.00 1.91
CA GLN A 26 -21.82 -9.33 1.51
C GLN A 26 -21.50 -9.45 0.02
N ALA A 27 -20.22 -9.65 -0.29
CA ALA A 27 -19.79 -10.00 -1.63
C ALA A 27 -20.15 -11.47 -1.84
N ALA A 28 -21.07 -11.68 -2.72
CA ALA A 28 -21.36 -13.01 -3.25
C ALA A 28 -20.05 -13.69 -3.66
N GLY A 29 -19.70 -14.78 -2.97
CA GLY A 29 -18.95 -15.95 -3.40
C GLY A 29 -17.66 -15.82 -4.24
N GLY A 30 -17.01 -14.65 -4.36
CA GLY A 30 -15.76 -14.47 -5.10
C GLY A 30 -14.60 -14.13 -4.15
N LYS A 31 -13.44 -14.73 -4.37
CA LYS A 31 -12.19 -14.36 -3.71
C LYS A 31 -11.80 -12.96 -4.18
N HIS A 32 -12.02 -11.94 -3.36
CA HIS A 32 -11.64 -10.56 -3.68
C HIS A 32 -10.34 -10.22 -2.99
N MET A 33 -9.36 -9.79 -3.78
CA MET A 33 -8.11 -9.27 -3.29
C MET A 33 -8.35 -8.04 -2.39
N VAL A 34 -7.50 -7.88 -1.37
CA VAL A 34 -7.54 -6.72 -0.47
C VAL A 34 -6.18 -6.06 -0.42
N MET A 35 -6.15 -4.75 -0.60
CA MET A 35 -5.00 -3.90 -0.29
C MET A 35 -5.24 -3.22 1.05
N GLN A 36 -4.32 -3.35 1.98
CA GLN A 36 -4.35 -2.66 3.26
C GLN A 36 -3.21 -1.64 3.31
N VAL A 37 -3.52 -0.41 3.70
CA VAL A 37 -2.55 0.66 3.86
C VAL A 37 -2.64 1.18 5.27
N SER A 38 -1.51 1.18 5.99
CA SER A 38 -1.43 1.68 7.36
C SER A 38 -0.29 2.68 7.50
N GLN A 39 -0.54 3.76 8.23
CA GLN A 39 0.46 4.73 8.64
C GLN A 39 0.60 4.70 10.15
N VAL A 40 1.82 4.60 10.62
CA VAL A 40 2.13 4.51 12.05
C VAL A 40 3.31 5.41 12.39
N ASN A 41 3.26 6.00 13.58
CA ASN A 41 4.41 6.65 14.20
C ASN A 41 5.13 5.65 15.11
N VAL A 42 6.43 5.51 14.90
CA VAL A 42 7.30 4.62 15.67
C VAL A 42 8.26 5.48 16.49
N ASP A 43 8.30 5.25 17.81
CA ASP A 43 9.30 5.87 18.68
C ASP A 43 10.69 5.51 18.18
N PRO A 44 11.62 6.47 18.02
CA PRO A 44 12.99 6.21 17.54
C PRO A 44 13.72 5.13 18.33
N THR A 45 13.45 5.01 19.64
CA THR A 45 14.04 3.96 20.49
C THR A 45 13.52 2.57 20.17
N LYS A 46 12.43 2.45 19.42
CA LYS A 46 11.79 1.19 19.02
C LYS A 46 12.00 0.85 17.55
N GLU A 47 12.58 1.73 16.76
CA GLU A 47 12.73 1.55 15.31
C GLU A 47 13.42 0.22 14.94
N ALA A 48 14.53 -0.09 15.61
CA ALA A 48 15.27 -1.35 15.36
C ALA A 48 14.41 -2.58 15.65
N VAL A 49 13.66 -2.56 16.74
CA VAL A 49 12.76 -3.65 17.14
C VAL A 49 11.58 -3.76 16.17
N TYR A 50 10.99 -2.62 15.77
CA TYR A 50 9.92 -2.54 14.79
C TYR A 50 10.35 -3.13 13.44
N ASN A 51 11.52 -2.75 12.95
CA ASN A 51 12.06 -3.26 11.69
C ASN A 51 12.37 -4.76 11.75
N TYR A 52 12.99 -5.24 12.84
CA TYR A 52 13.30 -6.65 13.03
C TYR A 52 12.05 -7.54 13.01
N TYR A 53 11.07 -7.23 13.85
CA TYR A 53 9.83 -8.01 13.89
C TYR A 53 8.98 -7.82 12.63
N GLY A 54 8.95 -6.62 12.09
CA GLY A 54 8.27 -6.34 10.82
C GLY A 54 8.81 -7.17 9.65
N GLN A 55 10.14 -7.27 9.54
CA GLN A 55 10.80 -8.11 8.55
C GLN A 55 10.48 -9.59 8.75
N LYS A 56 10.53 -10.06 9.99
CA LYS A 56 10.22 -11.46 10.35
C LYS A 56 8.77 -11.80 9.97
N VAL A 57 7.82 -10.94 10.32
CA VAL A 57 6.40 -11.11 9.95
C VAL A 57 6.23 -11.15 8.45
N ALA A 58 6.72 -10.15 7.74
CA ALA A 58 6.59 -10.05 6.28
C ALA A 58 7.15 -11.29 5.58
N LYS A 59 8.41 -11.66 5.88
CA LYS A 59 9.07 -12.83 5.30
C LYS A 59 8.29 -14.12 5.51
N LYS A 60 7.88 -14.38 6.77
CA LYS A 60 7.20 -15.64 7.12
C LYS A 60 5.77 -15.69 6.60
N SER A 61 5.06 -14.57 6.63
CA SER A 61 3.69 -14.51 6.14
C SER A 61 3.62 -14.71 4.64
N VAL A 62 4.44 -14.01 3.86
CA VAL A 62 4.48 -14.17 2.40
C VAL A 62 4.92 -15.60 2.01
N LYS A 63 5.89 -16.17 2.76
CA LYS A 63 6.37 -17.52 2.48
C LYS A 63 5.38 -18.64 2.87
N ASN A 64 4.72 -18.50 4.04
CA ASN A 64 4.01 -19.62 4.68
C ASN A 64 2.49 -19.48 4.67
N LEU A 65 1.95 -18.28 4.45
CA LEU A 65 0.52 -18.05 4.35
C LEU A 65 0.14 -17.86 2.89
N GLU A 66 -0.62 -18.79 2.35
CA GLU A 66 -0.96 -18.83 0.92
C GLU A 66 -1.59 -17.52 0.46
N GLY A 67 -2.50 -16.96 1.21
CA GLY A 67 -3.24 -15.75 0.86
C GLY A 67 -2.53 -14.43 1.16
N THR A 68 -1.33 -14.41 1.78
CA THR A 68 -0.51 -13.20 1.92
C THR A 68 0.38 -13.06 0.70
N LEU A 69 0.08 -12.08 -0.17
CA LEU A 69 0.73 -11.92 -1.47
C LEU A 69 1.96 -11.02 -1.38
N ALA A 70 1.84 -9.86 -0.73
CA ALA A 70 2.94 -8.91 -0.57
C ALA A 70 2.83 -8.14 0.75
N VAL A 71 3.99 -7.74 1.29
CA VAL A 71 4.13 -6.85 2.45
C VAL A 71 5.29 -5.89 2.21
N TYR A 72 4.99 -4.61 2.18
CA TYR A 72 5.96 -3.52 2.01
C TYR A 72 5.86 -2.58 3.20
N LYS A 73 7.01 -2.30 3.86
CA LYS A 73 7.11 -1.31 4.94
C LYS A 73 8.16 -0.29 4.57
N SER A 74 7.79 0.98 4.63
CA SER A 74 8.68 2.08 4.30
C SER A 74 8.74 3.10 5.43
N VAL A 75 9.80 3.89 5.43
CA VAL A 75 10.00 5.02 6.34
C VAL A 75 10.10 6.31 5.54
N ASN A 76 9.44 7.35 6.03
CA ASN A 76 9.60 8.69 5.50
C ASN A 76 10.98 9.24 5.91
N GLU A 77 11.85 9.53 4.95
CA GLU A 77 13.22 10.00 5.27
C GLU A 77 13.23 11.41 5.90
N MET A 78 12.22 12.22 5.62
CA MET A 78 12.09 13.56 6.23
C MET A 78 11.49 13.50 7.64
N THR A 79 10.70 12.48 7.93
CA THR A 79 10.08 12.24 9.22
C THR A 79 10.28 10.76 9.60
N PRO A 80 11.47 10.38 10.09
CA PRO A 80 11.82 8.97 10.29
C PRO A 80 10.94 8.17 11.25
N THR A 81 10.14 8.86 12.06
CA THR A 81 9.12 8.22 12.90
C THR A 81 7.91 7.73 12.11
N GLU A 82 7.63 8.35 10.95
CA GLU A 82 6.49 7.98 10.11
C GLU A 82 6.81 6.77 9.25
N ASN A 83 6.08 5.70 9.48
CA ASN A 83 6.19 4.46 8.72
C ASN A 83 4.89 4.17 7.99
N THR A 84 5.02 3.74 6.73
CA THR A 84 3.89 3.30 5.92
C THR A 84 4.02 1.81 5.63
N THR A 85 2.92 1.08 5.79
CA THR A 85 2.83 -0.34 5.42
C THR A 85 1.78 -0.51 4.34
N VAL A 86 2.12 -1.22 3.28
CA VAL A 86 1.19 -1.69 2.24
C VAL A 86 1.22 -3.21 2.23
N GLU A 87 0.06 -3.82 2.39
CA GLU A 87 -0.12 -5.27 2.46
C GLU A 87 -1.16 -5.70 1.43
N ILE A 88 -0.86 -6.76 0.68
CA ILE A 88 -1.73 -7.31 -0.35
C ILE A 88 -2.14 -8.73 0.05
N PHE A 89 -3.43 -8.95 0.10
CA PHE A 89 -4.02 -10.22 0.47
C PHE A 89 -4.94 -10.75 -0.63
N GLN A 90 -4.97 -12.06 -0.79
CA GLN A 90 -5.82 -12.74 -1.75
C GLN A 90 -7.31 -12.54 -1.46
N ASP A 91 -7.68 -12.47 -0.17
CA ASP A 91 -9.06 -12.30 0.29
C ASP A 91 -9.10 -11.87 1.79
N PRO A 92 -10.27 -11.50 2.33
CA PRO A 92 -10.41 -11.15 3.75
C PRO A 92 -10.09 -12.30 4.72
N GLY A 93 -10.18 -13.57 4.29
CA GLY A 93 -9.78 -14.73 5.09
C GLY A 93 -8.27 -14.76 5.34
N ALA A 94 -7.49 -14.37 4.32
CA ALA A 94 -6.05 -14.26 4.41
C ALA A 94 -5.62 -13.21 5.47
N ILE A 95 -6.32 -12.08 5.57
CA ILE A 95 -6.07 -11.06 6.61
C ILE A 95 -6.28 -11.68 8.01
N LYS A 96 -7.36 -12.45 8.18
CA LYS A 96 -7.63 -13.13 9.46
C LYS A 96 -6.52 -14.13 9.81
N ALA A 97 -6.05 -14.91 8.84
CA ALA A 97 -4.94 -15.85 9.02
C ALA A 97 -3.63 -15.13 9.37
N TYR A 98 -3.32 -14.04 8.66
CA TYR A 98 -2.17 -13.18 8.92
C TYR A 98 -2.18 -12.62 10.35
N ASN A 99 -3.29 -12.02 10.77
CA ASN A 99 -3.45 -11.43 12.10
C ASN A 99 -3.39 -12.47 13.23
N LYS A 100 -3.83 -13.71 12.97
CA LYS A 100 -3.76 -14.83 13.92
C LYS A 100 -2.42 -15.54 13.92
N SER A 101 -1.50 -15.23 13.02
CA SER A 101 -0.20 -15.88 12.95
C SER A 101 0.61 -15.64 14.22
N LYS A 102 1.47 -16.60 14.59
CA LYS A 102 2.34 -16.46 15.77
C LYS A 102 3.27 -15.25 15.63
N ASP A 103 3.85 -15.06 14.44
CA ASP A 103 4.81 -13.98 14.21
C ASP A 103 4.14 -12.60 14.31
N MET A 104 2.89 -12.45 13.84
CA MET A 104 2.12 -11.22 14.01
C MET A 104 1.80 -10.95 15.49
N ARG A 105 1.40 -11.97 16.26
CA ARG A 105 1.17 -11.80 17.70
C ARG A 105 2.45 -11.43 18.46
N ASP A 106 3.60 -12.00 18.08
CA ASP A 106 4.89 -11.64 18.66
C ASP A 106 5.26 -10.20 18.33
N PHE A 107 5.01 -9.76 17.09
CA PHE A 107 5.17 -8.36 16.66
C PHE A 107 4.29 -7.41 17.48
N GLN A 108 3.00 -7.72 17.61
CA GLN A 108 2.06 -6.93 18.40
C GLN A 108 2.53 -6.74 19.84
N LYS A 109 2.94 -7.84 20.48
CA LYS A 109 3.48 -7.81 21.85
C LYS A 109 4.73 -6.93 21.96
N ALA A 110 5.64 -7.03 20.99
CA ALA A 110 6.87 -6.24 20.98
C ALA A 110 6.59 -4.74 20.77
N MET A 111 5.47 -4.41 20.08
CA MET A 111 5.07 -3.04 19.72
C MET A 111 4.00 -2.44 20.65
N THR A 112 3.71 -3.07 21.79
CA THR A 112 2.70 -2.58 22.74
C THR A 112 2.99 -1.15 23.24
N ILE A 113 4.26 -0.75 23.24
CA ILE A 113 4.72 0.59 23.65
C ILE A 113 5.61 1.14 22.55
N GLY A 114 5.39 2.42 22.18
CA GLY A 114 6.23 3.16 21.24
C GLY A 114 5.81 3.08 19.78
N VAL A 115 4.61 2.56 19.49
CA VAL A 115 4.00 2.64 18.17
C VAL A 115 2.58 3.17 18.29
N THR A 116 2.25 4.19 17.50
CA THR A 116 0.91 4.79 17.43
C THR A 116 0.41 4.69 16.00
N THR A 117 -0.78 4.12 15.81
CA THR A 117 -1.43 4.11 14.49
C THR A 117 -2.07 5.46 14.23
N GLU A 118 -1.71 6.07 13.10
CA GLU A 118 -2.35 7.30 12.62
C GLU A 118 -3.54 7.00 11.72
N SER A 119 -3.36 6.04 10.82
CA SER A 119 -4.43 5.58 9.93
C SER A 119 -4.24 4.13 9.53
N SER A 120 -5.35 3.45 9.27
CA SER A 120 -5.36 2.11 8.64
C SER A 120 -6.61 1.99 7.79
N GLN A 121 -6.46 1.69 6.51
CA GLN A 121 -7.56 1.63 5.56
C GLN A 121 -7.43 0.39 4.69
N GLY A 122 -8.54 -0.30 4.48
CA GLY A 122 -8.67 -1.38 3.52
C GLY A 122 -9.24 -0.89 2.20
N GLY A 123 -8.75 -1.42 1.08
CA GLY A 123 -9.24 -1.11 -0.25
C GLY A 123 -9.43 -2.37 -1.09
N THR A 124 -10.33 -2.28 -2.07
CA THR A 124 -10.55 -3.32 -3.06
C THR A 124 -9.71 -3.01 -4.30
N PRO A 125 -8.66 -3.81 -4.60
CA PRO A 125 -7.84 -3.62 -5.77
C PRO A 125 -8.63 -3.80 -7.06
N PHE A 126 -8.40 -2.92 -8.02
CA PHE A 126 -8.85 -3.06 -9.39
C PHE A 126 -7.68 -3.28 -10.36
N TYR A 127 -6.46 -3.14 -9.88
CA TYR A 127 -5.24 -3.46 -10.62
C TYR A 127 -4.14 -3.88 -9.66
N ALA A 128 -3.40 -4.93 -10.01
CA ALA A 128 -2.18 -5.33 -9.33
C ALA A 128 -1.26 -6.01 -10.34
N LYS A 129 -0.03 -5.54 -10.44
CA LYS A 129 0.99 -6.11 -11.31
C LYS A 129 2.34 -6.10 -10.63
N GLU A 130 3.00 -7.23 -10.64
CA GLU A 130 4.37 -7.43 -10.15
C GLU A 130 5.24 -8.00 -11.27
N ILE A 131 6.54 -7.74 -11.25
CA ILE A 131 7.46 -8.50 -12.11
C ILE A 131 7.52 -9.95 -11.64
N GLN A 132 8.00 -10.85 -12.53
CA GLN A 132 8.00 -12.31 -12.27
C GLN A 132 8.92 -12.74 -11.12
N VAL A 133 9.91 -11.93 -10.76
CA VAL A 133 10.91 -12.28 -9.74
C VAL A 133 10.46 -11.73 -8.40
N PRO A 134 10.35 -12.57 -7.34
CA PRO A 134 10.00 -12.12 -5.99
C PRO A 134 10.98 -11.06 -5.49
N LEU A 135 10.43 -10.02 -4.84
CA LEU A 135 11.21 -8.95 -4.26
C LEU A 135 11.51 -9.25 -2.78
N TYR A 136 12.79 -9.17 -2.45
CA TYR A 136 13.23 -9.27 -1.05
C TYR A 136 14.11 -8.07 -0.72
N THR A 137 13.79 -7.40 0.40
CA THR A 137 14.61 -6.33 0.95
C THR A 137 15.52 -6.90 2.03
N MET A 138 16.80 -6.63 1.91
CA MET A 138 17.85 -7.10 2.82
C MET A 138 18.30 -6.00 3.79
N GLY A 139 17.36 -5.25 4.39
CA GLY A 139 17.67 -4.29 5.46
C GLY A 139 17.91 -2.84 5.03
N ILE A 140 18.66 -2.08 5.82
CA ILE A 140 18.82 -0.62 5.72
C ILE A 140 19.52 -0.16 4.43
N ALA A 141 20.34 -1.02 3.83
CA ALA A 141 21.07 -0.72 2.59
C ALA A 141 20.21 -0.78 1.32
N ASP A 142 18.94 -1.16 1.45
CA ASP A 142 18.05 -1.24 0.30
C ASP A 142 17.68 0.15 -0.21
N THR A 143 17.77 0.33 -1.52
CA THR A 143 17.52 1.62 -2.19
C THR A 143 16.12 1.72 -2.80
N LYS A 144 15.28 0.70 -2.61
CA LYS A 144 13.94 0.66 -3.17
C LYS A 144 13.03 1.72 -2.59
N ILE A 145 12.16 2.25 -3.43
CA ILE A 145 11.21 3.33 -3.08
C ILE A 145 9.78 2.80 -3.19
N LEU A 146 8.99 3.04 -2.15
CA LEU A 146 7.54 2.95 -2.18
C LEU A 146 6.97 4.35 -2.46
N SER A 147 6.26 4.49 -3.57
CA SER A 147 5.43 5.67 -3.85
C SER A 147 3.98 5.33 -3.54
N LEU A 148 3.36 6.16 -2.72
CA LEU A 148 1.93 6.07 -2.40
C LEU A 148 1.25 7.36 -2.87
N GLU A 149 0.31 7.23 -3.80
CA GLU A 149 -0.50 8.34 -4.30
C GLU A 149 -1.96 8.09 -3.96
N THR A 150 -2.62 9.08 -3.35
CA THR A 150 -4.03 9.01 -2.97
C THR A 150 -4.79 10.13 -3.67
N TYR A 151 -5.84 9.76 -4.38
CA TYR A 151 -6.73 10.67 -5.12
C TYR A 151 -8.10 10.70 -4.45
N ILE A 152 -8.56 11.87 -4.04
CA ILE A 152 -9.96 12.10 -3.69
C ILE A 152 -10.67 12.52 -4.96
N VAL A 153 -11.56 11.68 -5.43
CA VAL A 153 -12.22 11.77 -6.73
C VAL A 153 -13.53 12.53 -6.59
N GLY A 154 -13.87 13.35 -7.58
CA GLY A 154 -15.15 14.05 -7.65
C GLY A 154 -16.32 13.07 -7.71
N GLN A 155 -17.49 13.52 -7.24
CA GLN A 155 -18.69 12.69 -7.22
C GLN A 155 -19.02 12.16 -8.63
N GLY A 156 -19.26 10.86 -8.74
CA GLY A 156 -19.59 10.21 -10.01
C GLY A 156 -18.40 10.04 -10.98
N GLN A 157 -17.18 10.47 -10.62
CA GLN A 157 -16.02 10.39 -11.52
C GLN A 157 -15.11 9.17 -11.27
N VAL A 158 -15.39 8.34 -10.26
CA VAL A 158 -14.53 7.21 -9.87
C VAL A 158 -14.27 6.25 -11.04
N ALA A 159 -15.31 5.91 -11.81
CA ALA A 159 -15.15 5.02 -12.96
C ALA A 159 -14.20 5.59 -14.02
N LYS A 160 -14.31 6.90 -14.33
CA LYS A 160 -13.44 7.55 -15.30
C LYS A 160 -11.99 7.63 -14.82
N VAL A 161 -11.76 7.93 -13.53
CA VAL A 161 -10.40 7.96 -12.96
C VAL A 161 -9.79 6.56 -12.97
N LYS A 162 -10.56 5.51 -12.60
CA LYS A 162 -10.11 4.11 -12.71
C LYS A 162 -9.71 3.76 -14.15
N GLU A 163 -10.55 4.09 -15.12
CA GLU A 163 -10.29 3.85 -16.54
C GLU A 163 -9.01 4.57 -17.01
N SER A 164 -8.85 5.85 -16.65
CA SER A 164 -7.67 6.63 -17.00
C SER A 164 -6.39 6.03 -16.40
N LEU A 165 -6.44 5.62 -15.14
CA LEU A 165 -5.32 4.96 -14.46
C LEU A 165 -4.97 3.63 -15.14
N LEU A 166 -5.96 2.78 -15.43
CA LEU A 166 -5.76 1.50 -16.10
C LEU A 166 -5.20 1.67 -17.52
N GLN A 167 -5.70 2.64 -18.27
CA GLN A 167 -5.19 2.93 -19.61
C GLN A 167 -3.74 3.40 -19.56
N ALA A 168 -3.42 4.38 -18.69
CA ALA A 168 -2.06 4.87 -18.53
C ALA A 168 -1.08 3.76 -18.13
N GLU A 169 -1.50 2.89 -17.22
CA GLU A 169 -0.66 1.80 -16.71
C GLU A 169 -0.40 0.74 -17.77
N SER A 170 -1.43 0.29 -18.51
CA SER A 170 -1.33 -0.90 -19.36
C SER A 170 -1.07 -0.61 -20.83
N LYS A 171 -1.51 0.54 -21.36
CA LYS A 171 -1.46 0.86 -22.80
C LYS A 171 -0.74 2.15 -23.12
N GLY A 172 -0.52 3.02 -22.13
CA GLY A 172 -0.12 4.39 -22.34
C GLY A 172 -1.29 5.30 -22.75
N LEU A 173 -1.00 6.57 -22.87
CA LEU A 173 -1.97 7.62 -23.22
C LEU A 173 -1.55 8.32 -24.50
N SER A 174 -2.51 8.91 -25.19
CA SER A 174 -2.24 9.87 -26.26
C SER A 174 -2.49 11.28 -25.73
N SER A 175 -1.47 12.13 -25.75
CA SER A 175 -1.56 13.52 -25.35
C SER A 175 -0.94 14.40 -26.43
N ASN A 176 -1.65 15.42 -26.87
CA ASN A 176 -1.20 16.36 -27.91
C ASN A 176 -0.72 15.67 -29.20
N GLY A 177 -1.39 14.57 -29.59
CA GLY A 177 -1.03 13.79 -30.78
C GLY A 177 0.21 12.88 -30.63
N GLN A 178 0.81 12.84 -29.44
CA GLN A 178 1.92 11.96 -29.14
C GLN A 178 1.46 10.82 -28.20
N ALA A 179 1.75 9.58 -28.58
CA ALA A 179 1.53 8.42 -27.72
C ALA A 179 2.62 8.34 -26.66
N THR A 180 2.22 8.11 -25.40
CA THR A 180 3.15 7.81 -24.33
C THR A 180 3.27 6.29 -24.13
N PRO A 181 4.42 5.78 -23.69
CA PRO A 181 4.52 4.38 -23.30
C PRO A 181 3.63 4.09 -22.08
N ALA A 182 3.27 2.82 -21.90
CA ALA A 182 2.59 2.36 -20.69
C ALA A 182 3.47 2.58 -19.45
N ILE A 183 2.88 3.02 -18.34
CA ILE A 183 3.61 3.21 -17.08
C ILE A 183 4.21 1.87 -16.61
N ALA A 184 3.47 0.77 -16.75
CA ALA A 184 3.95 -0.58 -16.39
C ALA A 184 5.18 -1.06 -17.18
N SER A 185 5.50 -0.43 -18.32
CA SER A 185 6.71 -0.74 -19.10
C SER A 185 7.94 0.06 -18.67
N GLN A 186 7.82 0.92 -17.66
CA GLN A 186 8.87 1.81 -17.25
C GLN A 186 10.01 1.05 -16.56
N ALA A 187 11.24 1.30 -16.99
CA ALA A 187 12.41 0.65 -16.41
C ALA A 187 12.52 0.93 -14.91
N GLY A 188 12.66 -0.14 -14.12
CA GLY A 188 12.81 -0.04 -12.68
C GLY A 188 11.51 0.11 -11.89
N LEU A 189 10.35 0.13 -12.53
CA LEU A 189 9.07 -0.10 -11.86
C LEU A 189 8.94 -1.61 -11.58
N TYR A 190 8.73 -1.95 -10.32
CA TYR A 190 8.73 -3.32 -9.83
C TYR A 190 7.33 -3.87 -9.60
N ALA A 191 6.47 -3.07 -8.98
CA ALA A 191 5.08 -3.43 -8.73
C ALA A 191 4.18 -2.21 -8.73
N THR A 192 2.93 -2.39 -9.13
CA THR A 192 1.85 -1.41 -9.03
C THR A 192 0.60 -2.07 -8.48
N TYR A 193 0.00 -1.42 -7.50
CA TYR A 193 -1.31 -1.78 -6.93
C TYR A 193 -2.21 -0.55 -6.92
N MET A 194 -3.45 -0.72 -7.38
CA MET A 194 -4.45 0.35 -7.39
C MET A 194 -5.74 -0.16 -6.75
N ALA A 195 -6.22 0.54 -5.75
CA ALA A 195 -7.42 0.16 -5.01
C ALA A 195 -8.37 1.33 -4.80
N THR A 196 -9.66 1.03 -4.78
CA THR A 196 -10.69 1.92 -4.24
C THR A 196 -10.81 1.63 -2.75
N MET A 197 -10.75 2.66 -1.91
CA MET A 197 -10.78 2.49 -0.46
C MET A 197 -12.19 2.21 0.04
N ASN A 198 -12.35 1.18 0.88
CA ASN A 198 -13.67 0.67 1.28
C ASN A 198 -14.47 1.67 2.13
N GLU A 199 -13.79 2.39 3.03
CA GLU A 199 -14.43 3.38 3.91
C GLU A 199 -14.66 4.73 3.22
N SER A 200 -14.04 4.94 2.06
CA SER A 200 -14.12 6.17 1.27
C SER A 200 -14.18 5.81 -0.22
N PRO A 201 -15.34 5.42 -0.76
CA PRO A 201 -15.47 4.90 -2.11
C PRO A 201 -15.08 5.87 -3.23
N ASN A 202 -14.97 7.16 -2.93
CA ASN A 202 -14.44 8.19 -3.81
C ASN A 202 -12.92 8.40 -3.66
N THR A 203 -12.25 7.55 -2.88
CA THR A 203 -10.79 7.60 -2.69
C THR A 203 -10.15 6.43 -3.42
N ILE A 204 -9.20 6.75 -4.31
CA ILE A 204 -8.37 5.78 -5.00
C ILE A 204 -6.93 5.92 -4.46
N THR A 205 -6.34 4.81 -4.08
CA THR A 205 -4.94 4.74 -3.66
C THR A 205 -4.14 3.90 -4.64
N VAL A 206 -3.00 4.43 -5.05
CA VAL A 206 -2.03 3.79 -5.95
C VAL A 206 -0.71 3.63 -5.22
N ALA A 207 -0.27 2.40 -5.05
CA ALA A 207 1.04 2.06 -4.51
C ALA A 207 1.94 1.55 -5.62
N ARG A 208 3.14 2.12 -5.78
CA ARG A 208 4.16 1.67 -6.73
C ARG A 208 5.47 1.42 -6.03
N VAL A 209 6.14 0.35 -6.41
CA VAL A 209 7.45 -0.01 -5.89
C VAL A 209 8.48 0.15 -7.00
N PHE A 210 9.52 0.93 -6.73
CA PHE A 210 10.62 1.18 -7.66
C PHE A 210 11.91 0.57 -7.11
N VAL A 211 12.77 0.08 -8.01
CA VAL A 211 14.05 -0.54 -7.65
C VAL A 211 15.02 0.44 -6.97
N ASN A 212 14.89 1.74 -7.23
CA ASN A 212 15.71 2.79 -6.62
C ASN A 212 15.13 4.19 -6.87
N GLN A 213 15.77 5.20 -6.27
CA GLN A 213 15.39 6.61 -6.41
C GLN A 213 15.46 7.11 -7.86
N SER A 214 16.43 6.63 -8.66
CA SER A 214 16.57 7.05 -10.07
C SER A 214 15.36 6.59 -10.90
N ALA A 215 14.91 5.34 -10.71
CA ALA A 215 13.70 4.83 -11.37
C ALA A 215 12.44 5.60 -10.95
N TYR A 216 12.30 5.91 -9.66
CA TYR A 216 11.21 6.77 -9.18
C TYR A 216 11.25 8.17 -9.81
N ASN A 217 12.42 8.81 -9.86
CA ASN A 217 12.58 10.13 -10.47
C ASN A 217 12.26 10.09 -11.98
N ALA A 218 12.67 9.03 -12.68
CA ALA A 218 12.33 8.83 -14.08
C ALA A 218 10.80 8.72 -14.28
N TYR A 219 10.11 8.00 -13.38
CA TYR A 219 8.64 7.94 -13.39
C TYR A 219 8.01 9.32 -13.17
N VAL A 220 8.42 10.04 -12.12
CA VAL A 220 7.87 11.36 -11.77
C VAL A 220 7.97 12.34 -12.93
N ASN A 221 9.07 12.29 -13.69
CA ASN A 221 9.34 13.18 -14.82
C ASN A 221 8.90 12.60 -16.18
N SER A 222 8.20 11.45 -16.20
CA SER A 222 7.84 10.79 -17.45
C SER A 222 6.68 11.51 -18.16
N PRO A 223 6.67 11.54 -19.51
CA PRO A 223 5.53 12.03 -20.29
C PRO A 223 4.24 11.28 -19.98
N ALA A 224 4.32 9.98 -19.68
CA ALA A 224 3.15 9.17 -19.33
C ALA A 224 2.49 9.65 -18.03
N ARG A 225 3.29 9.96 -17.00
CA ARG A 225 2.76 10.53 -15.76
C ARG A 225 2.18 11.92 -15.97
N ALA A 226 2.86 12.77 -16.73
CA ALA A 226 2.36 14.12 -17.06
C ALA A 226 1.00 14.06 -17.78
N ALA A 227 0.87 13.22 -18.81
CA ALA A 227 -0.37 13.03 -19.55
C ALA A 227 -1.50 12.48 -18.64
N LEU A 228 -1.19 11.53 -17.74
CA LEU A 228 -2.15 11.02 -16.76
C LEU A 228 -2.64 12.15 -15.83
N GLN A 229 -1.73 12.96 -15.30
CA GLN A 229 -2.07 14.06 -14.40
C GLN A 229 -3.01 15.08 -15.08
N GLU A 230 -2.72 15.47 -16.32
CA GLU A 230 -3.60 16.36 -17.07
C GLU A 230 -4.98 15.75 -17.30
N LEU A 231 -5.05 14.45 -17.58
CA LEU A 231 -6.30 13.75 -17.83
C LEU A 231 -7.19 13.64 -16.59
N ILE A 232 -6.60 13.34 -15.42
CA ILE A 232 -7.38 13.14 -14.18
C ILE A 232 -7.60 14.42 -13.37
N LYS A 233 -6.79 15.45 -13.56
CA LYS A 233 -6.88 16.74 -12.84
C LYS A 233 -8.30 17.32 -12.76
N PRO A 234 -9.12 17.37 -13.83
CA PRO A 234 -10.47 17.86 -13.74
C PRO A 234 -11.46 16.90 -13.04
N LEU A 235 -11.06 15.67 -12.75
CA LEU A 235 -11.89 14.62 -12.18
C LEU A 235 -11.65 14.42 -10.67
N ILE A 236 -10.59 15.00 -10.14
CA ILE A 236 -10.20 14.86 -8.74
C ILE A 236 -10.40 16.15 -7.97
N ILE A 237 -10.74 16.01 -6.68
CA ILE A 237 -10.85 17.12 -5.71
C ILE A 237 -9.48 17.45 -5.14
N SER A 238 -8.72 16.42 -4.80
CA SER A 238 -7.37 16.56 -4.27
C SER A 238 -6.52 15.32 -4.55
N GLN A 239 -5.22 15.53 -4.50
CA GLN A 239 -4.20 14.48 -4.60
C GLN A 239 -3.17 14.67 -3.50
N ARG A 240 -2.76 13.55 -2.90
CA ARG A 240 -1.60 13.48 -2.00
C ARG A 240 -0.65 12.42 -2.54
N GLY A 241 0.63 12.68 -2.44
CA GLY A 241 1.67 11.72 -2.82
C GLY A 241 2.79 11.75 -1.82
N GLN A 242 3.34 10.58 -1.50
CA GLN A 242 4.58 10.45 -0.75
C GLN A 242 5.45 9.38 -1.40
N ALA A 243 6.75 9.57 -1.32
CA ALA A 243 7.73 8.56 -1.66
C ALA A 243 8.60 8.30 -0.44
N SER A 244 8.81 7.05 -0.10
CA SER A 244 9.51 6.63 1.11
C SER A 244 10.40 5.44 0.82
N ARG A 245 11.51 5.33 1.55
CA ARG A 245 12.46 4.25 1.39
C ARG A 245 11.91 2.97 2.02
N LEU A 246 11.90 1.88 1.26
CA LEU A 246 11.54 0.56 1.78
C LEU A 246 12.56 0.07 2.80
N ARG A 247 12.07 -0.38 3.94
CA ARG A 247 12.83 -1.08 4.99
C ARG A 247 12.54 -2.57 4.99
N VAL A 248 11.35 -2.94 4.56
CA VAL A 248 10.91 -4.33 4.45
C VAL A 248 10.16 -4.49 3.15
N SER A 249 10.51 -5.49 2.37
CA SER A 249 9.81 -5.84 1.15
C SER A 249 9.85 -7.35 0.97
N TYR A 250 8.68 -7.94 0.90
CA TYR A 250 8.49 -9.33 0.53
C TYR A 250 7.22 -9.45 -0.30
N ASP A 251 7.32 -10.12 -1.44
CA ASP A 251 6.19 -10.53 -2.27
C ASP A 251 6.43 -11.90 -2.88
N LYS A 252 5.43 -12.45 -3.53
CA LYS A 252 5.52 -13.72 -4.24
C LYS A 252 6.03 -13.57 -5.66
N GLY A 253 5.98 -12.37 -6.20
CA GLY A 253 6.28 -12.07 -7.60
C GLY A 253 5.23 -12.61 -8.57
N GLY A 254 5.16 -11.99 -9.74
CA GLY A 254 4.34 -12.48 -10.84
C GLY A 254 2.83 -12.26 -10.70
N LEU A 255 2.38 -11.49 -9.73
CA LEU A 255 0.97 -11.12 -9.65
C LEU A 255 0.58 -10.29 -10.88
N ASP A 256 -0.50 -10.69 -11.55
CA ASP A 256 -1.09 -9.96 -12.68
C ASP A 256 -2.61 -10.03 -12.57
N TYR A 257 -3.20 -8.93 -12.10
CA TYR A 257 -4.64 -8.80 -11.89
C TYR A 257 -5.14 -7.47 -12.43
N GLN A 258 -6.18 -7.52 -13.22
CA GLN A 258 -6.90 -6.35 -13.68
C GLN A 258 -8.40 -6.63 -13.65
N GLU A 259 -9.16 -5.75 -12.96
CA GLU A 259 -10.61 -5.79 -13.00
C GLU A 259 -11.10 -5.50 -14.43
N SER A 260 -11.99 -6.34 -14.95
CA SER A 260 -12.66 -6.01 -16.21
C SER A 260 -13.67 -4.89 -15.93
N LEU A 261 -13.37 -3.70 -16.41
CA LEU A 261 -14.34 -2.60 -16.42
C LEU A 261 -15.45 -3.02 -17.39
N LYS A 262 -16.57 -3.50 -16.86
CA LYS A 262 -17.77 -3.75 -17.69
C LYS A 262 -18.19 -2.42 -18.31
N LYS A 263 -18.26 -2.40 -19.63
CA LYS A 263 -18.84 -1.29 -20.40
C LYS A 263 -20.32 -1.19 -20.14
#